data_f80cc6f0537d2f53b2a0feec163570ad
#
_entry.id   f80cc6f0537d2f53b2a0feec163570ad
#
_cell.length_a   1.000
_cell.length_b   1.000
_cell.length_c   1.000
_cell.angle_alpha   90.00
_cell.angle_beta   90.00
_cell.angle_gamma   90.00
#
_symmetry.space_group_name_H-M   'P 1'
#
loop_
_entity.id
_entity.type
_entity.pdbx_description
1 polymer ?
#
loop_
_entity_poly.entity_id
_entity_poly.type
_entity_poly.pdbx_seq_one_letter_code
_entity_poly.pdbx_strand_id
1 'polypeptide(L)'
;MASLAIPALRSAGAKLANTTATKPWKPACQCACVSGGHGGESSARAAEAEAEAEQTAVSKARPRFRWDTFGSDLTEPQQRAVRGLSPKLPNRCKALVARVVCLCPGDESIGALLAYWVKAMKPKRADWLLVLKELKAMESPLLAEVLEHALLENSFEANVRDYTKLIHIYGKQKLLQKAEDAFATMKGRGFPCDQVMLTALMDMYSKAGNLTRAKEIFGEIVLLGLPLDKRAYGSMIMAYIRADMLQEAEDLIKEMEDQQMFAGKEVYKALLRAYSYRGDSDGAQRIFDAIQFAGIVPDTKLCALLMNAYCLSNRIDEAVCVIRNMRSAGVKPCDKCIALVLGAYEKVSMLKTALEFLTELEENGVSIGQEPSQLLAAWFRKLGVVHEVEQVLRDLSSEDMASKPSFAVSLEQ
;
A
#
# COMPACT_ATOMS: atom_id res chain seq x y z
N MET A 1 38.49 10.90 6.56
CA MET A 1 39.08 11.28 5.26
C MET A 1 39.41 9.98 4.52
N ALA A 2 38.62 9.57 3.57
CA ALA A 2 39.00 8.69 2.47
C ALA A 2 37.86 8.82 1.43
N SER A 3 38.13 9.68 0.44
CA SER A 3 37.29 9.91 -0.74
C SER A 3 37.49 8.75 -1.70
N LEU A 4 36.44 8.02 -2.04
CA LEU A 4 36.45 7.07 -3.15
C LEU A 4 35.73 7.71 -4.34
N ALA A 5 36.56 8.20 -5.24
CA ALA A 5 36.13 8.66 -6.57
C ALA A 5 35.80 7.47 -7.46
N ILE A 6 34.66 7.51 -8.13
CA ILE A 6 34.25 6.55 -9.16
C ILE A 6 34.53 7.17 -10.53
N PRO A 7 35.25 6.48 -11.47
CA PRO A 7 35.54 7.01 -12.78
C PRO A 7 34.36 6.87 -13.74
N ALA A 8 34.11 7.91 -14.51
CA ALA A 8 33.18 7.96 -15.61
C ALA A 8 33.60 7.02 -16.75
N LEU A 9 32.72 6.18 -17.23
CA LEU A 9 32.85 5.39 -18.45
C LEU A 9 31.91 5.91 -19.54
N ARG A 10 32.54 6.32 -20.63
CA ARG A 10 31.95 6.82 -21.86
C ARG A 10 31.21 5.73 -22.63
N SER A 11 30.18 6.17 -23.32
CA SER A 11 29.38 5.48 -24.32
C SER A 11 30.18 4.88 -25.48
N ALA A 12 29.87 3.66 -25.87
CA ALA A 12 30.09 3.14 -27.20
C ALA A 12 28.86 2.37 -27.67
N GLY A 13 28.20 2.89 -28.68
CA GLY A 13 27.10 2.24 -29.38
C GLY A 13 27.62 1.14 -30.30
N ALA A 14 26.90 0.03 -30.35
CA ALA A 14 26.98 -0.94 -31.42
C ALA A 14 25.60 -1.44 -31.79
N LYS A 15 25.17 -1.16 -32.99
CA LYS A 15 24.06 -1.79 -33.72
C LYS A 15 24.46 -3.20 -34.11
N LEU A 16 23.61 -4.21 -33.89
CA LEU A 16 23.65 -5.45 -34.64
C LEU A 16 22.24 -6.04 -34.83
N ALA A 17 22.04 -6.35 -36.01
CA ALA A 17 21.09 -6.84 -36.93
C ALA A 17 20.24 -8.07 -36.50
N ASN A 18 19.03 -8.09 -37.08
CA ASN A 18 18.09 -9.17 -37.23
C ASN A 18 18.68 -10.43 -37.85
N THR A 19 18.36 -11.61 -37.33
CA THR A 19 18.22 -12.84 -38.16
C THR A 19 17.17 -13.79 -37.57
N THR A 20 16.10 -13.94 -38.30
CA THR A 20 15.35 -15.12 -38.77
C THR A 20 15.05 -16.30 -37.83
N ALA A 21 13.77 -16.63 -37.86
CA ALA A 21 13.03 -17.73 -37.30
C ALA A 21 13.54 -19.13 -37.70
N THR A 22 13.45 -20.08 -36.77
CA THR A 22 13.37 -21.50 -37.07
C THR A 22 12.25 -22.18 -36.25
N LYS A 23 11.45 -23.00 -36.97
CA LYS A 23 10.29 -23.75 -36.49
C LYS A 23 10.68 -24.94 -35.60
N PRO A 24 9.77 -25.45 -34.76
CA PRO A 24 10.03 -26.57 -33.88
C PRO A 24 9.88 -27.93 -34.55
N TRP A 25 10.72 -28.84 -34.12
CA TRP A 25 10.77 -30.26 -34.53
C TRP A 25 9.74 -31.09 -33.76
N LYS A 26 9.05 -32.00 -34.49
CA LYS A 26 8.20 -33.06 -33.94
C LYS A 26 8.98 -34.39 -34.00
N PRO A 27 8.93 -35.24 -32.98
CA PRO A 27 9.31 -36.64 -33.15
C PRO A 27 8.08 -37.52 -33.47
N ALA A 28 8.25 -38.40 -34.45
CA ALA A 28 7.29 -39.39 -34.87
C ALA A 28 7.36 -40.62 -33.99
N CYS A 29 6.22 -41.21 -33.63
CA CYS A 29 6.10 -42.52 -33.06
C CYS A 29 6.02 -43.55 -34.19
N GLN A 30 6.85 -44.58 -34.12
CA GLN A 30 6.70 -45.80 -34.91
C GLN A 30 6.13 -46.92 -34.03
N CYS A 31 5.05 -47.51 -34.54
CA CYS A 31 4.49 -48.78 -34.06
C CYS A 31 5.29 -49.96 -34.56
N ALA A 32 5.44 -50.99 -33.73
CA ALA A 32 5.75 -52.34 -34.18
C ALA A 32 4.81 -53.33 -33.50
N CYS A 33 4.05 -53.99 -34.30
CA CYS A 33 3.22 -55.15 -33.96
C CYS A 33 4.05 -56.41 -33.94
N VAL A 34 3.83 -57.31 -32.97
CA VAL A 34 4.10 -58.78 -33.16
C VAL A 34 2.97 -59.55 -32.50
N SER A 35 2.49 -60.52 -33.25
CA SER A 35 1.37 -61.39 -33.06
C SER A 35 1.71 -62.66 -32.28
N GLY A 36 0.72 -63.23 -31.62
CA GLY A 36 0.53 -64.72 -31.65
C GLY A 36 0.31 -65.41 -30.31
N GLY A 37 -0.85 -66.11 -30.17
CA GLY A 37 -0.92 -67.32 -29.42
C GLY A 37 -2.10 -67.60 -28.49
N HIS A 38 -2.99 -68.42 -28.90
CA HIS A 38 -4.27 -68.91 -28.37
C HIS A 38 -4.32 -69.49 -26.96
N GLY A 39 -5.46 -69.39 -26.32
CA GLY A 39 -6.18 -70.50 -25.67
C GLY A 39 -6.38 -70.36 -24.14
N GLY A 40 -7.62 -70.24 -23.71
CA GLY A 40 -8.00 -70.39 -22.30
C GLY A 40 -9.21 -69.52 -21.90
N GLU A 41 -10.38 -69.92 -22.32
CA GLU A 41 -11.56 -69.10 -22.33
C GLU A 41 -12.63 -69.51 -21.33
N SER A 42 -13.39 -68.54 -20.92
CA SER A 42 -14.82 -68.51 -20.59
C SER A 42 -15.26 -68.17 -19.17
N SER A 43 -14.39 -68.32 -18.19
CA SER A 43 -14.82 -67.89 -16.82
C SER A 43 -14.28 -66.53 -16.38
N ALA A 44 -13.22 -66.06 -17.00
CA ALA A 44 -12.62 -64.77 -16.71
C ALA A 44 -13.38 -63.57 -17.33
N ARG A 45 -14.03 -63.78 -18.48
CA ARG A 45 -14.73 -62.70 -19.20
C ARG A 45 -16.00 -62.19 -18.49
N ALA A 46 -16.66 -63.03 -17.67
CA ALA A 46 -17.84 -62.58 -16.91
C ALA A 46 -17.43 -61.71 -15.74
N ALA A 47 -16.34 -62.04 -15.04
CA ALA A 47 -15.84 -61.28 -13.92
C ALA A 47 -15.18 -59.94 -14.34
N GLU A 48 -14.51 -59.94 -15.51
CA GLU A 48 -13.94 -58.70 -16.09
C GLU A 48 -15.03 -57.78 -16.61
N ALA A 49 -16.12 -58.30 -17.19
CA ALA A 49 -17.25 -57.49 -17.65
C ALA A 49 -18.02 -56.85 -16.47
N GLU A 50 -18.16 -57.53 -15.33
CA GLU A 50 -18.75 -56.94 -14.13
C GLU A 50 -17.80 -55.90 -13.47
N ALA A 51 -16.50 -56.15 -13.43
CA ALA A 51 -15.50 -55.22 -12.96
C ALA A 51 -15.38 -53.97 -13.84
N GLU A 52 -15.45 -54.12 -15.18
CA GLU A 52 -15.50 -52.99 -16.11
C GLU A 52 -16.84 -52.24 -16.04
N ALA A 53 -17.95 -52.90 -15.78
CA ALA A 53 -19.25 -52.26 -15.57
C ALA A 53 -19.28 -51.49 -14.26
N GLU A 54 -18.69 -51.99 -13.19
CA GLU A 54 -18.54 -51.24 -11.93
C GLU A 54 -17.55 -50.08 -12.07
N GLN A 55 -16.42 -50.25 -12.76
CA GLN A 55 -15.48 -49.13 -13.02
C GLN A 55 -16.07 -48.07 -13.95
N THR A 56 -16.92 -48.46 -14.93
CA THR A 56 -17.62 -47.51 -15.80
C THR A 56 -18.79 -46.81 -15.09
N ALA A 57 -19.44 -47.45 -14.12
CA ALA A 57 -20.47 -46.85 -13.31
C ALA A 57 -19.88 -45.83 -12.31
N VAL A 58 -18.73 -46.11 -11.71
CA VAL A 58 -17.98 -45.17 -10.84
C VAL A 58 -17.41 -43.99 -11.63
N SER A 59 -17.06 -44.18 -12.93
CA SER A 59 -16.50 -43.14 -13.77
C SER A 59 -17.52 -42.11 -14.29
N LYS A 60 -18.83 -42.35 -14.18
CA LYS A 60 -19.89 -41.44 -14.67
C LYS A 60 -20.46 -40.48 -13.68
N ALA A 61 -20.18 -40.60 -12.41
CA ALA A 61 -20.51 -39.59 -11.42
C ALA A 61 -19.38 -38.57 -11.32
N ARG A 62 -19.23 -37.69 -12.30
CA ARG A 62 -18.42 -36.47 -12.09
C ARG A 62 -18.98 -35.74 -10.88
N PRO A 63 -18.21 -35.55 -9.82
CA PRO A 63 -18.70 -34.77 -8.68
C PRO A 63 -19.06 -33.38 -9.22
N ARG A 64 -20.37 -33.13 -9.39
CA ARG A 64 -20.85 -31.80 -9.73
C ARG A 64 -20.60 -30.95 -8.52
N PHE A 65 -19.67 -30.00 -8.66
CA PHE A 65 -19.43 -28.95 -7.66
C PHE A 65 -20.73 -28.15 -7.53
N ARG A 66 -21.60 -28.53 -6.61
CA ARG A 66 -22.86 -27.83 -6.34
C ARG A 66 -22.52 -26.62 -5.49
N TRP A 67 -22.61 -25.44 -6.10
CA TRP A 67 -22.39 -24.17 -5.42
C TRP A 67 -23.60 -23.72 -4.58
N ASP A 68 -24.75 -24.33 -4.81
CA ASP A 68 -26.05 -24.09 -4.18
C ASP A 68 -26.23 -24.82 -2.83
N THR A 69 -25.31 -25.70 -2.42
CA THR A 69 -25.32 -26.33 -1.10
C THR A 69 -24.45 -25.54 -0.10
N PHE A 70 -24.77 -24.27 0.08
CA PHE A 70 -24.36 -23.57 1.28
C PHE A 70 -25.31 -24.01 2.39
N GLY A 71 -24.79 -24.57 3.50
CA GLY A 71 -25.58 -24.85 4.67
C GLY A 71 -26.36 -23.63 5.12
N SER A 72 -27.49 -23.83 5.75
CA SER A 72 -28.38 -22.78 6.30
C SER A 72 -27.72 -21.82 7.29
N ASP A 73 -26.44 -22.02 7.62
CA ASP A 73 -25.75 -21.42 8.77
C ASP A 73 -24.74 -20.31 8.41
N LEU A 74 -24.93 -19.67 7.24
CA LEU A 74 -24.09 -18.53 6.87
C LEU A 74 -24.44 -17.30 7.73
N THR A 75 -23.41 -16.68 8.29
CA THR A 75 -23.56 -15.39 8.98
C THR A 75 -24.00 -14.29 8.01
N GLU A 76 -24.72 -13.28 8.52
CA GLU A 76 -25.14 -12.14 7.68
C GLU A 76 -24.02 -11.48 6.86
N PRO A 77 -22.80 -11.25 7.41
CA PRO A 77 -21.68 -10.73 6.62
C PRO A 77 -21.29 -11.65 5.47
N GLN A 78 -21.26 -12.97 5.68
CA GLN A 78 -20.95 -13.95 4.64
C GLN A 78 -22.02 -13.97 3.56
N GLN A 79 -23.31 -13.89 3.91
CA GLN A 79 -24.41 -13.79 2.93
C GLN A 79 -24.31 -12.53 2.10
N ARG A 80 -23.98 -11.38 2.71
CA ARG A 80 -23.76 -10.12 1.97
C ARG A 80 -22.57 -10.22 1.03
N ALA A 81 -21.47 -10.82 1.47
CA ALA A 81 -20.29 -11.04 0.66
C ALA A 81 -20.58 -11.94 -0.55
N VAL A 82 -21.29 -13.03 -0.35
CA VAL A 82 -21.70 -13.95 -1.45
C VAL A 82 -22.64 -13.26 -2.45
N ARG A 83 -23.60 -12.45 -1.97
CA ARG A 83 -24.51 -11.67 -2.84
C ARG A 83 -23.78 -10.56 -3.60
N GLY A 84 -22.70 -10.01 -3.04
CA GLY A 84 -21.87 -8.95 -3.63
C GLY A 84 -20.90 -9.42 -4.72
N LEU A 85 -20.80 -10.74 -4.99
CA LEU A 85 -19.91 -11.25 -6.01
C LEU A 85 -20.23 -10.70 -7.40
N SER A 86 -19.19 -10.34 -8.14
CA SER A 86 -19.32 -9.77 -9.47
C SER A 86 -20.19 -10.65 -10.40
N PRO A 87 -21.22 -10.09 -11.07
CA PRO A 87 -22.05 -10.84 -12.00
C PRO A 87 -21.27 -11.37 -13.20
N LYS A 88 -20.13 -10.74 -13.52
CA LYS A 88 -19.24 -11.13 -14.64
C LYS A 88 -18.33 -12.32 -14.32
N LEU A 89 -18.29 -12.76 -13.07
CA LEU A 89 -17.45 -13.89 -12.67
C LEU A 89 -18.05 -15.21 -13.18
N PRO A 90 -17.25 -16.11 -13.84
CA PRO A 90 -17.75 -17.42 -14.27
C PRO A 90 -18.28 -18.23 -13.08
N ASN A 91 -19.33 -19.03 -13.29
CA ASN A 91 -19.98 -19.81 -12.21
C ASN A 91 -19.01 -20.70 -11.44
N ARG A 92 -18.02 -21.30 -12.12
CA ARG A 92 -16.96 -22.10 -11.50
C ARG A 92 -16.06 -21.32 -10.54
N CYS A 93 -15.78 -20.04 -10.87
CA CYS A 93 -15.02 -19.14 -10.00
C CYS A 93 -15.88 -18.59 -8.87
N LYS A 94 -17.17 -18.25 -9.15
CA LYS A 94 -18.14 -17.84 -8.12
C LYS A 94 -18.29 -18.89 -7.03
N ALA A 95 -18.41 -20.16 -7.44
CA ALA A 95 -18.54 -21.28 -6.52
C ALA A 95 -17.34 -21.40 -5.57
N LEU A 96 -16.13 -21.18 -6.06
CA LEU A 96 -14.93 -21.19 -5.24
C LEU A 96 -14.89 -19.99 -4.29
N VAL A 97 -15.02 -18.75 -4.83
CA VAL A 97 -14.94 -17.53 -4.04
C VAL A 97 -16.00 -17.52 -2.93
N ALA A 98 -17.23 -17.93 -3.23
CA ALA A 98 -18.29 -18.02 -2.25
C ALA A 98 -17.94 -18.96 -1.08
N ARG A 99 -17.28 -20.10 -1.35
CA ARG A 99 -16.82 -21.01 -0.28
C ARG A 99 -15.62 -20.46 0.48
N VAL A 100 -14.63 -19.89 -0.22
CA VAL A 100 -13.46 -19.28 0.44
C VAL A 100 -13.88 -18.18 1.42
N VAL A 101 -14.86 -17.35 1.05
CA VAL A 101 -15.35 -16.27 1.92
C VAL A 101 -16.05 -16.80 3.19
N CYS A 102 -16.55 -18.05 3.16
CA CYS A 102 -17.17 -18.69 4.31
C CYS A 102 -16.18 -19.38 5.26
N LEU A 103 -14.89 -19.51 4.87
CA LEU A 103 -13.84 -20.11 5.70
C LEU A 103 -13.22 -19.06 6.63
N CYS A 104 -12.70 -19.54 7.77
CA CYS A 104 -11.88 -18.74 8.66
C CYS A 104 -10.41 -18.78 8.24
N PRO A 105 -9.63 -17.71 8.51
CA PRO A 105 -8.18 -17.75 8.31
C PRO A 105 -7.53 -18.85 9.13
N GLY A 106 -6.63 -19.63 8.49
CA GLY A 106 -5.94 -20.75 9.13
C GLY A 106 -6.73 -22.05 9.17
N ASP A 107 -7.89 -22.13 8.50
CA ASP A 107 -8.63 -23.37 8.32
C ASP A 107 -7.91 -24.28 7.32
N GLU A 108 -7.45 -25.46 7.78
CA GLU A 108 -6.78 -26.46 6.94
C GLU A 108 -7.65 -26.93 5.76
N SER A 109 -8.94 -26.68 5.82
CA SER A 109 -9.90 -27.03 4.76
C SER A 109 -9.68 -26.25 3.46
N ILE A 110 -8.99 -25.09 3.49
CA ILE A 110 -8.76 -24.26 2.29
C ILE A 110 -7.91 -25.00 1.25
N GLY A 111 -6.85 -25.69 1.67
CA GLY A 111 -6.00 -26.50 0.78
C GLY A 111 -6.79 -27.60 0.11
N ALA A 112 -7.60 -28.34 0.88
CA ALA A 112 -8.47 -29.39 0.38
C ALA A 112 -9.54 -28.87 -0.59
N LEU A 113 -10.13 -27.71 -0.29
CA LEU A 113 -11.10 -27.04 -1.15
C LEU A 113 -10.49 -26.64 -2.50
N LEU A 114 -9.30 -26.04 -2.48
CA LEU A 114 -8.59 -25.60 -3.69
C LEU A 114 -8.16 -26.81 -4.53
N ALA A 115 -7.60 -27.87 -3.92
CA ALA A 115 -7.23 -29.10 -4.59
C ALA A 115 -8.44 -29.77 -5.25
N TYR A 116 -9.60 -29.82 -4.55
CA TYR A 116 -10.84 -30.35 -5.11
C TYR A 116 -11.31 -29.49 -6.29
N TRP A 117 -11.29 -28.17 -6.18
CA TRP A 117 -11.67 -27.28 -7.27
C TRP A 117 -10.78 -27.45 -8.50
N VAL A 118 -9.46 -27.56 -8.31
CA VAL A 118 -8.49 -27.83 -9.39
C VAL A 118 -8.82 -29.14 -10.09
N LYS A 119 -9.04 -30.22 -9.32
CA LYS A 119 -9.36 -31.56 -9.87
C LYS A 119 -10.69 -31.56 -10.62
N ALA A 120 -11.73 -30.91 -10.08
CA ALA A 120 -13.09 -30.92 -10.65
C ALA A 120 -13.24 -29.97 -11.84
N MET A 121 -12.65 -28.77 -11.78
CA MET A 121 -12.90 -27.70 -12.75
C MET A 121 -11.77 -27.47 -13.73
N LYS A 122 -10.56 -28.04 -13.47
CA LYS A 122 -9.36 -27.86 -14.30
C LYS A 122 -9.16 -26.40 -14.71
N PRO A 123 -8.99 -25.48 -13.73
CA PRO A 123 -8.92 -24.05 -14.00
C PRO A 123 -7.69 -23.72 -14.85
N LYS A 124 -7.84 -22.71 -15.70
CA LYS A 124 -6.72 -22.09 -16.41
C LYS A 124 -6.20 -20.91 -15.60
N ARG A 125 -5.02 -20.40 -15.96
CA ARG A 125 -4.44 -19.19 -15.36
C ARG A 125 -5.45 -18.03 -15.27
N ALA A 126 -6.26 -17.81 -16.31
CA ALA A 126 -7.27 -16.77 -16.32
C ALA A 126 -8.32 -16.93 -15.21
N ASP A 127 -8.72 -18.15 -14.88
CA ASP A 127 -9.69 -18.42 -13.80
C ASP A 127 -9.10 -18.10 -12.44
N TRP A 128 -7.84 -18.49 -12.19
CA TRP A 128 -7.12 -18.14 -10.98
C TRP A 128 -7.00 -16.62 -10.80
N LEU A 129 -6.63 -15.90 -11.86
CA LEU A 129 -6.52 -14.46 -11.82
C LEU A 129 -7.85 -13.77 -11.53
N LEU A 130 -8.97 -14.30 -12.03
CA LEU A 130 -10.30 -13.79 -11.70
C LEU A 130 -10.66 -14.03 -10.23
N VAL A 131 -10.39 -15.23 -9.70
CA VAL A 131 -10.59 -15.54 -8.27
C VAL A 131 -9.76 -14.62 -7.39
N LEU A 132 -8.47 -14.48 -7.66
CA LEU A 132 -7.57 -13.62 -6.89
C LEU A 132 -7.97 -12.14 -6.97
N LYS A 133 -8.45 -11.68 -8.14
CA LYS A 133 -8.95 -10.31 -8.31
C LYS A 133 -10.18 -10.06 -7.46
N GLU A 134 -11.11 -10.99 -7.43
CA GLU A 134 -12.35 -10.88 -6.64
C GLU A 134 -12.05 -10.91 -5.14
N LEU A 135 -11.22 -11.86 -4.67
CA LEU A 135 -10.80 -11.94 -3.27
C LEU A 135 -10.06 -10.66 -2.83
N LYS A 136 -9.27 -10.05 -3.73
CA LYS A 136 -8.61 -8.76 -3.46
C LYS A 136 -9.62 -7.62 -3.36
N ALA A 137 -10.64 -7.59 -4.22
CA ALA A 137 -11.68 -6.55 -4.20
C ALA A 137 -12.54 -6.63 -2.92
N MET A 138 -12.69 -7.84 -2.37
CA MET A 138 -13.40 -8.10 -1.10
C MET A 138 -12.50 -7.96 0.13
N GLU A 139 -11.23 -7.60 -0.04
CA GLU A 139 -10.23 -7.53 1.05
C GLU A 139 -10.16 -8.81 1.88
N SER A 140 -10.36 -9.97 1.23
CA SER A 140 -10.39 -11.27 1.91
C SER A 140 -9.05 -11.56 2.61
N PRO A 141 -9.07 -11.97 3.90
CA PRO A 141 -7.86 -12.34 4.63
C PRO A 141 -7.19 -13.60 4.04
N LEU A 142 -7.95 -14.45 3.36
CA LEU A 142 -7.48 -15.69 2.74
C LEU A 142 -6.82 -15.50 1.36
N LEU A 143 -6.74 -14.25 0.87
CA LEU A 143 -6.12 -13.95 -0.43
C LEU A 143 -4.68 -14.48 -0.53
N ALA A 144 -3.89 -14.35 0.54
CA ALA A 144 -2.50 -14.83 0.57
C ALA A 144 -2.42 -16.35 0.43
N GLU A 145 -3.21 -17.08 1.20
CA GLU A 145 -3.24 -18.56 1.21
C GLU A 145 -3.70 -19.13 -0.15
N VAL A 146 -4.72 -18.50 -0.74
CA VAL A 146 -5.19 -18.89 -2.09
C VAL A 146 -4.13 -18.61 -3.14
N LEU A 147 -3.41 -17.49 -3.07
CA LEU A 147 -2.33 -17.18 -3.99
C LEU A 147 -1.13 -18.12 -3.81
N GLU A 148 -0.77 -18.42 -2.56
CA GLU A 148 0.31 -19.37 -2.24
C GLU A 148 0.02 -20.75 -2.84
N HIS A 149 -1.20 -21.26 -2.64
CA HIS A 149 -1.62 -22.52 -3.26
C HIS A 149 -1.60 -22.44 -4.79
N ALA A 150 -2.10 -21.34 -5.37
CA ALA A 150 -2.09 -21.16 -6.82
C ALA A 150 -0.68 -21.18 -7.40
N LEU A 151 0.32 -20.61 -6.71
CA LEU A 151 1.72 -20.58 -7.15
C LEU A 151 2.34 -21.99 -7.24
N LEU A 152 1.83 -22.96 -6.49
CA LEU A 152 2.28 -24.36 -6.52
C LEU A 152 1.60 -25.16 -7.64
N GLU A 153 0.46 -24.69 -8.14
CA GLU A 153 -0.32 -25.38 -9.16
C GLU A 153 0.22 -25.15 -10.58
N ASN A 154 0.45 -26.23 -11.32
CA ASN A 154 0.94 -26.16 -12.69
C ASN A 154 -0.01 -25.38 -13.62
N SER A 155 -1.32 -25.44 -13.37
CA SER A 155 -2.35 -24.77 -14.16
C SER A 155 -2.32 -23.25 -14.03
N PHE A 156 -1.63 -22.72 -13.02
CA PHE A 156 -1.48 -21.28 -12.80
C PHE A 156 -0.34 -20.66 -13.62
N GLU A 157 0.67 -21.46 -14.02
CA GLU A 157 1.83 -20.96 -14.76
C GLU A 157 2.45 -19.74 -14.08
N ALA A 158 2.86 -19.91 -12.83
CA ALA A 158 3.40 -18.86 -11.98
C ALA A 158 4.55 -18.09 -12.66
N ASN A 159 4.63 -16.78 -12.38
CA ASN A 159 5.73 -15.93 -12.82
C ASN A 159 6.25 -15.04 -11.68
N VAL A 160 7.36 -14.34 -11.89
CA VAL A 160 7.99 -13.44 -10.89
C VAL A 160 6.99 -12.44 -10.31
N ARG A 161 6.12 -11.85 -11.15
CA ARG A 161 5.12 -10.85 -10.71
C ARG A 161 4.10 -11.42 -9.73
N ASP A 162 3.81 -12.71 -9.81
CA ASP A 162 2.84 -13.35 -8.90
C ASP A 162 3.49 -13.58 -7.53
N TYR A 163 4.77 -13.98 -7.49
CA TYR A 163 5.55 -13.99 -6.24
C TYR A 163 5.71 -12.61 -5.63
N THR A 164 5.99 -11.58 -6.44
CA THR A 164 6.04 -10.18 -5.97
C THR A 164 4.73 -9.74 -5.30
N LYS A 165 3.58 -10.15 -5.86
CA LYS A 165 2.27 -9.88 -5.25
C LYS A 165 2.12 -10.56 -3.90
N LEU A 166 2.52 -11.83 -3.79
CA LEU A 166 2.45 -12.59 -2.53
C LEU A 166 3.33 -11.94 -1.46
N ILE A 167 4.59 -11.63 -1.77
CA ILE A 167 5.52 -10.95 -0.86
C ILE A 167 4.94 -9.60 -0.41
N HIS A 168 4.34 -8.84 -1.33
CA HIS A 168 3.69 -7.57 -0.99
C HIS A 168 2.49 -7.74 -0.05
N ILE A 169 1.69 -8.80 -0.20
CA ILE A 169 0.58 -9.13 0.71
C ILE A 169 1.13 -9.49 2.09
N TYR A 170 2.12 -10.37 2.18
CA TYR A 170 2.75 -10.73 3.44
C TYR A 170 3.43 -9.54 4.12
N GLY A 171 4.07 -8.66 3.34
CA GLY A 171 4.65 -7.41 3.86
C GLY A 171 3.62 -6.49 4.49
N LYS A 172 2.41 -6.38 3.90
CA LYS A 172 1.30 -5.63 4.51
C LYS A 172 0.79 -6.25 5.81
N GLN A 173 0.78 -7.58 5.88
CA GLN A 173 0.38 -8.35 7.05
C GLN A 173 1.49 -8.46 8.11
N LYS A 174 2.69 -7.94 7.84
CA LYS A 174 3.90 -8.04 8.69
C LYS A 174 4.35 -9.49 8.93
N LEU A 175 4.03 -10.40 8.03
CA LEU A 175 4.40 -11.82 8.07
C LEU A 175 5.74 -12.02 7.35
N LEU A 176 6.83 -11.52 7.96
CA LEU A 176 8.17 -11.51 7.36
C LEU A 176 8.64 -12.90 6.95
N GLN A 177 8.54 -13.89 7.84
CA GLN A 177 9.01 -15.25 7.56
C GLN A 177 8.32 -15.84 6.33
N LYS A 178 6.99 -15.71 6.23
CA LYS A 178 6.26 -16.21 5.06
C LYS A 178 6.68 -15.51 3.75
N ALA A 179 7.02 -14.23 3.83
CA ALA A 179 7.52 -13.51 2.66
C ALA A 179 8.93 -13.96 2.26
N GLU A 180 9.81 -14.25 3.22
CA GLU A 180 11.15 -14.83 2.98
C GLU A 180 11.04 -16.25 2.40
N ASP A 181 10.16 -17.08 2.92
CA ASP A 181 9.90 -18.43 2.41
C ASP A 181 9.37 -18.40 0.97
N ALA A 182 8.46 -17.48 0.67
CA ALA A 182 7.96 -17.27 -0.70
C ALA A 182 9.08 -16.81 -1.65
N PHE A 183 9.98 -15.96 -1.19
CA PHE A 183 11.14 -15.51 -1.96
C PHE A 183 12.14 -16.65 -2.18
N ALA A 184 12.44 -17.44 -1.14
CA ALA A 184 13.30 -18.62 -1.23
C ALA A 184 12.72 -19.66 -2.21
N THR A 185 11.41 -19.90 -2.14
CA THR A 185 10.69 -20.80 -3.07
C THR A 185 10.80 -20.32 -4.51
N MET A 186 10.65 -19.01 -4.74
CA MET A 186 10.82 -18.41 -6.06
C MET A 186 12.24 -18.64 -6.61
N LYS A 187 13.26 -18.34 -5.80
CA LYS A 187 14.68 -18.58 -6.17
C LYS A 187 14.94 -20.07 -6.45
N GLY A 188 14.45 -20.97 -5.60
CA GLY A 188 14.58 -22.42 -5.74
C GLY A 188 13.93 -22.97 -7.03
N ARG A 189 12.90 -22.30 -7.55
CA ARG A 189 12.28 -22.62 -8.83
C ARG A 189 12.98 -21.98 -10.04
N GLY A 190 14.11 -21.30 -9.85
CA GLY A 190 14.91 -20.74 -10.93
C GLY A 190 14.37 -19.42 -11.51
N PHE A 191 13.43 -18.76 -10.86
CA PHE A 191 12.97 -17.45 -11.32
C PHE A 191 14.04 -16.36 -11.02
N PRO A 192 14.33 -15.49 -11.99
CA PRO A 192 15.29 -14.41 -11.80
C PRO A 192 14.75 -13.35 -10.81
N CYS A 193 15.65 -12.79 -10.02
CA CYS A 193 15.33 -11.63 -9.18
C CYS A 193 15.38 -10.38 -10.05
N ASP A 194 14.23 -9.73 -10.28
CA ASP A 194 14.15 -8.45 -10.95
C ASP A 194 14.14 -7.30 -9.93
N GLN A 195 14.38 -6.08 -10.41
CA GLN A 195 14.36 -4.89 -9.58
C GLN A 195 13.02 -4.70 -8.86
N VAL A 196 11.90 -5.04 -9.48
CA VAL A 196 10.55 -4.88 -8.90
C VAL A 196 10.40 -5.78 -7.68
N MET A 197 10.92 -7.01 -7.75
CA MET A 197 10.94 -7.96 -6.66
C MET A 197 11.82 -7.47 -5.50
N LEU A 198 13.06 -7.06 -5.80
CA LEU A 198 13.99 -6.57 -4.78
C LEU A 198 13.45 -5.30 -4.10
N THR A 199 12.85 -4.38 -4.87
CA THR A 199 12.18 -3.20 -4.31
C THR A 199 10.99 -3.59 -3.41
N ALA A 200 10.22 -4.61 -3.76
CA ALA A 200 9.11 -5.09 -2.93
C ALA A 200 9.59 -5.71 -1.61
N LEU A 201 10.69 -6.47 -1.65
CA LEU A 201 11.35 -7.00 -0.44
C LEU A 201 11.89 -5.88 0.44
N MET A 202 12.57 -4.90 -0.13
CA MET A 202 13.09 -3.75 0.59
C MET A 202 11.96 -2.95 1.27
N ASP A 203 10.85 -2.70 0.58
CA ASP A 203 9.65 -2.06 1.16
C ASP A 203 9.06 -2.88 2.31
N MET A 204 9.04 -4.19 2.17
CA MET A 204 8.62 -5.10 3.24
C MET A 204 9.52 -4.98 4.48
N TYR A 205 10.85 -5.09 4.33
CA TYR A 205 11.79 -4.96 5.44
C TYR A 205 11.72 -3.56 6.08
N SER A 206 11.59 -2.52 5.26
CA SER A 206 11.40 -1.14 5.71
C SER A 206 10.16 -1.01 6.60
N LYS A 207 9.01 -1.58 6.19
CA LYS A 207 7.76 -1.55 6.98
C LYS A 207 7.84 -2.38 8.26
N ALA A 208 8.66 -3.40 8.26
CA ALA A 208 8.93 -4.24 9.42
C ALA A 208 9.96 -3.64 10.41
N GLY A 209 10.58 -2.51 10.04
CA GLY A 209 11.63 -1.88 10.84
C GLY A 209 12.99 -2.55 10.75
N ASN A 210 13.17 -3.49 9.81
CA ASN A 210 14.47 -4.16 9.61
C ASN A 210 15.33 -3.39 8.61
N LEU A 211 15.98 -2.33 9.10
CA LEU A 211 16.83 -1.47 8.29
C LEU A 211 18.04 -2.23 7.70
N THR A 212 18.65 -3.14 8.46
CA THR A 212 19.83 -3.91 8.02
C THR A 212 19.52 -4.69 6.75
N ARG A 213 18.41 -5.45 6.76
CA ARG A 213 18.01 -6.22 5.59
C ARG A 213 17.58 -5.32 4.42
N ALA A 214 16.95 -4.17 4.71
CA ALA A 214 16.62 -3.21 3.67
C ALA A 214 17.88 -2.65 2.97
N LYS A 215 18.95 -2.34 3.75
CA LYS A 215 20.25 -1.91 3.22
C LYS A 215 20.92 -2.99 2.38
N GLU A 216 20.90 -4.24 2.83
CA GLU A 216 21.47 -5.37 2.08
C GLU A 216 20.81 -5.52 0.71
N ILE A 217 19.47 -5.47 0.65
CA ILE A 217 18.73 -5.56 -0.61
C ILE A 217 19.00 -4.34 -1.51
N PHE A 218 19.10 -3.14 -0.94
CA PHE A 218 19.46 -1.95 -1.70
C PHE A 218 20.86 -2.09 -2.34
N GLY A 219 21.83 -2.57 -1.55
CA GLY A 219 23.16 -2.89 -2.05
C GLY A 219 23.15 -3.98 -3.14
N GLU A 220 22.30 -5.01 -3.02
CA GLU A 220 22.15 -6.07 -4.03
C GLU A 220 21.65 -5.48 -5.37
N ILE A 221 20.69 -4.53 -5.35
CA ILE A 221 20.21 -3.84 -6.56
C ILE A 221 21.37 -3.11 -7.25
N VAL A 222 22.21 -2.39 -6.47
CA VAL A 222 23.38 -1.66 -6.99
C VAL A 222 24.41 -2.63 -7.57
N LEU A 223 24.73 -3.71 -6.83
CA LEU A 223 25.73 -4.71 -7.25
C LEU A 223 25.32 -5.45 -8.53
N LEU A 224 24.04 -5.68 -8.74
CA LEU A 224 23.49 -6.29 -9.95
C LEU A 224 23.48 -5.32 -11.15
N GLY A 225 23.92 -4.07 -10.98
CA GLY A 225 23.88 -3.05 -12.02
C GLY A 225 22.46 -2.68 -12.46
N LEU A 226 21.46 -2.97 -11.64
CA LEU A 226 20.07 -2.61 -11.93
C LEU A 226 19.87 -1.10 -11.72
N PRO A 227 19.15 -0.40 -12.58
CA PRO A 227 18.93 1.03 -12.42
C PRO A 227 18.09 1.28 -11.17
N LEU A 228 18.57 2.16 -10.29
CA LEU A 228 17.78 2.60 -9.15
C LEU A 228 16.66 3.51 -9.64
N ASP A 229 15.42 3.09 -9.47
CA ASP A 229 14.24 3.88 -9.80
C ASP A 229 13.73 4.67 -8.57
N LYS A 230 12.83 5.59 -8.83
CA LYS A 230 12.17 6.42 -7.79
C LYS A 230 11.53 5.58 -6.67
N ARG A 231 11.11 4.37 -6.95
CA ARG A 231 10.47 3.47 -5.95
C ARG A 231 11.52 2.84 -5.05
N ALA A 232 12.65 2.42 -5.61
CA ALA A 232 13.75 1.85 -4.85
C ALA A 232 14.31 2.88 -3.86
N TYR A 233 14.65 4.07 -4.34
CA TYR A 233 15.06 5.18 -3.48
C TYR A 233 14.00 5.51 -2.43
N GLY A 234 12.74 5.69 -2.84
CA GLY A 234 11.65 6.01 -1.91
C GLY A 234 11.46 4.97 -0.81
N SER A 235 11.61 3.68 -1.11
CA SER A 235 11.53 2.60 -0.11
C SER A 235 12.69 2.65 0.87
N MET A 236 13.92 2.94 0.40
CA MET A 236 15.10 3.05 1.26
C MET A 236 15.04 4.31 2.14
N ILE A 237 14.68 5.46 1.56
CA ILE A 237 14.48 6.70 2.32
C ILE A 237 13.43 6.48 3.43
N MET A 238 12.31 5.82 3.12
CA MET A 238 11.31 5.48 4.13
C MET A 238 11.82 4.52 5.20
N ALA A 239 12.78 3.64 4.87
CA ALA A 239 13.44 2.78 5.85
C ALA A 239 14.30 3.60 6.82
N TYR A 240 15.09 4.54 6.31
CA TYR A 240 15.88 5.46 7.13
C TYR A 240 14.99 6.34 8.02
N ILE A 241 13.92 6.93 7.49
CA ILE A 241 12.98 7.74 8.28
C ILE A 241 12.38 6.93 9.44
N ARG A 242 12.00 5.68 9.21
CA ARG A 242 11.46 4.81 10.28
C ARG A 242 12.49 4.40 11.32
N ALA A 243 13.75 4.32 10.93
CA ALA A 243 14.87 4.06 11.82
C ALA A 243 15.40 5.33 12.51
N ASP A 244 14.75 6.47 12.28
CA ASP A 244 15.14 7.78 12.83
C ASP A 244 16.51 8.28 12.36
N MET A 245 17.00 7.76 11.22
CA MET A 245 18.24 8.13 10.55
C MET A 245 17.94 9.18 9.47
N LEU A 246 17.63 10.42 9.91
CA LEU A 246 17.08 11.44 9.01
C LEU A 246 18.14 12.03 8.09
N GLN A 247 19.40 12.09 8.53
CA GLN A 247 20.49 12.62 7.71
C GLN A 247 20.76 11.71 6.51
N GLU A 248 20.79 10.40 6.72
CA GLU A 248 20.97 9.43 5.65
C GLU A 248 19.79 9.43 4.67
N ALA A 249 18.59 9.74 5.17
CA ALA A 249 17.42 9.93 4.32
C ALA A 249 17.55 11.19 3.42
N GLU A 250 18.09 12.32 3.96
CA GLU A 250 18.39 13.52 3.19
C GLU A 250 19.49 13.25 2.14
N ASP A 251 20.54 12.52 2.51
CA ASP A 251 21.63 12.24 1.60
C ASP A 251 21.17 11.43 0.38
N LEU A 252 20.25 10.47 0.57
CA LEU A 252 19.62 9.75 -0.55
C LEU A 252 18.70 10.65 -1.38
N ILE A 253 18.03 11.65 -0.79
CA ILE A 253 17.25 12.62 -1.56
C ILE A 253 18.17 13.46 -2.44
N LYS A 254 19.30 13.93 -1.91
CA LYS A 254 20.31 14.67 -2.69
C LYS A 254 20.88 13.84 -3.85
N GLU A 255 21.19 12.55 -3.58
CA GLU A 255 21.64 11.63 -4.62
C GLU A 255 20.59 11.47 -5.74
N MET A 256 19.28 11.41 -5.40
CA MET A 256 18.21 11.40 -6.39
C MET A 256 18.16 12.71 -7.21
N GLU A 257 18.30 13.85 -6.55
CA GLU A 257 18.27 15.19 -7.16
C GLU A 257 19.45 15.36 -8.13
N ASP A 258 20.65 14.89 -7.75
CA ASP A 258 21.84 14.88 -8.63
C ASP A 258 21.61 14.05 -9.91
N GLN A 259 20.76 13.03 -9.84
CA GLN A 259 20.33 12.22 -10.98
C GLN A 259 19.07 12.79 -11.68
N GLN A 260 18.67 14.02 -11.37
CA GLN A 260 17.47 14.67 -11.88
C GLN A 260 16.16 13.87 -11.59
N MET A 261 16.17 13.06 -10.55
CA MET A 261 15.01 12.36 -10.03
C MET A 261 14.54 13.03 -8.73
N PHE A 262 13.24 13.27 -8.61
CA PHE A 262 12.68 13.84 -7.40
C PHE A 262 11.83 12.80 -6.66
N ALA A 263 11.95 12.78 -5.34
CA ALA A 263 11.16 11.92 -4.49
C ALA A 263 9.65 12.19 -4.63
N GLY A 264 8.81 11.28 -4.19
CA GLY A 264 7.36 11.51 -4.17
C GLY A 264 6.96 12.41 -3.00
N LYS A 265 5.86 13.16 -3.15
CA LYS A 265 5.30 14.03 -2.11
C LYS A 265 5.19 13.34 -0.75
N GLU A 266 4.83 12.05 -0.72
CA GLU A 266 4.69 11.30 0.55
C GLU A 266 6.03 11.05 1.25
N VAL A 267 7.13 10.91 0.50
CA VAL A 267 8.48 10.76 1.06
C VAL A 267 8.92 12.06 1.73
N TYR A 268 8.83 13.19 1.00
CA TYR A 268 9.14 14.51 1.56
C TYR A 268 8.28 14.83 2.79
N LYS A 269 6.98 14.54 2.72
CA LYS A 269 6.05 14.76 3.84
C LYS A 269 6.40 13.90 5.05
N ALA A 270 6.86 12.65 4.84
CA ALA A 270 7.28 11.78 5.94
C ALA A 270 8.54 12.34 6.62
N LEU A 271 9.52 12.80 5.83
CA LEU A 271 10.76 13.38 6.34
C LEU A 271 10.51 14.73 7.06
N LEU A 272 9.72 15.61 6.45
CA LEU A 272 9.31 16.88 7.07
C LEU A 272 8.57 16.64 8.40
N ARG A 273 7.72 15.60 8.45
CA ARG A 273 7.04 15.22 9.69
C ARG A 273 8.03 14.74 10.76
N ALA A 274 9.04 13.97 10.39
CA ALA A 274 10.04 13.49 11.33
C ALA A 274 10.85 14.63 11.94
N TYR A 275 11.31 15.57 11.12
CA TYR A 275 11.97 16.80 11.60
C TYR A 275 11.04 17.66 12.45
N SER A 276 9.79 17.81 12.02
CA SER A 276 8.76 18.55 12.76
C SER A 276 8.54 18.02 14.18
N TYR A 277 8.47 16.70 14.36
CA TYR A 277 8.28 16.09 15.68
C TYR A 277 9.54 16.17 16.56
N ARG A 278 10.72 16.20 15.96
CA ARG A 278 11.97 16.44 16.69
C ARG A 278 12.13 17.90 17.13
N GLY A 279 11.35 18.83 16.56
CA GLY A 279 11.56 20.26 16.73
C GLY A 279 12.83 20.78 16.04
N ASP A 280 13.36 20.02 15.08
CA ASP A 280 14.48 20.48 14.25
C ASP A 280 13.94 21.36 13.12
N SER A 281 13.90 22.68 13.40
CA SER A 281 13.40 23.67 12.47
C SER A 281 14.28 23.86 11.24
N ASP A 282 15.60 23.69 11.38
CA ASP A 282 16.52 23.87 10.26
C ASP A 282 16.43 22.68 9.29
N GLY A 283 16.33 21.44 9.82
CA GLY A 283 16.02 20.25 9.01
C GLY A 283 14.67 20.36 8.33
N ALA A 284 13.64 20.81 9.05
CA ALA A 284 12.32 21.00 8.48
C ALA A 284 12.32 22.05 7.35
N GLN A 285 13.07 23.16 7.49
CA GLN A 285 13.19 24.17 6.46
C GLN A 285 13.90 23.65 5.22
N ARG A 286 15.04 22.95 5.38
CA ARG A 286 15.75 22.33 4.23
C ARG A 286 14.84 21.41 3.43
N ILE A 287 14.05 20.57 4.10
CA ILE A 287 13.11 19.68 3.40
C ILE A 287 11.98 20.43 2.74
N PHE A 288 11.50 21.52 3.37
CA PHE A 288 10.46 22.35 2.78
C PHE A 288 10.97 23.07 1.51
N ASP A 289 12.23 23.52 1.49
CA ASP A 289 12.88 24.08 0.32
C ASP A 289 13.06 23.04 -0.78
N ALA A 290 13.48 21.81 -0.43
CA ALA A 290 13.57 20.68 -1.36
C ALA A 290 12.21 20.33 -2.00
N ILE A 291 11.11 20.41 -1.24
CA ILE A 291 9.74 20.22 -1.76
C ILE A 291 9.43 21.25 -2.85
N GLN A 292 9.77 22.53 -2.61
CA GLN A 292 9.55 23.58 -3.60
C GLN A 292 10.45 23.42 -4.82
N PHE A 293 11.71 23.07 -4.60
CA PHE A 293 12.68 22.81 -5.67
C PHE A 293 12.23 21.62 -6.55
N ALA A 294 11.61 20.59 -5.96
CA ALA A 294 11.00 19.48 -6.69
C ALA A 294 9.71 19.87 -7.47
N GLY A 295 9.32 21.14 -7.45
CA GLY A 295 8.12 21.63 -8.12
C GLY A 295 6.81 21.23 -7.44
N ILE A 296 6.87 20.76 -6.19
CA ILE A 296 5.67 20.38 -5.42
C ILE A 296 5.12 21.61 -4.72
N VAL A 297 3.90 22.02 -5.06
CA VAL A 297 3.23 23.12 -4.38
C VAL A 297 2.88 22.71 -2.94
N PRO A 298 3.38 23.45 -1.93
CA PRO A 298 3.08 23.17 -0.54
C PRO A 298 1.58 23.34 -0.24
N ASP A 299 0.99 22.33 0.39
CA ASP A 299 -0.38 22.40 0.89
C ASP A 299 -0.39 22.83 2.38
N THR A 300 -1.58 23.13 2.91
CA THR A 300 -1.77 23.52 4.31
C THR A 300 -1.16 22.50 5.29
N LYS A 301 -1.12 21.20 4.93
CA LYS A 301 -0.56 20.14 5.79
C LYS A 301 0.96 20.22 5.86
N LEU A 302 1.63 20.50 4.75
CA LEU A 302 3.09 20.68 4.72
C LEU A 302 3.51 21.95 5.47
N CYS A 303 2.78 23.05 5.25
CA CYS A 303 3.00 24.29 6.00
C CYS A 303 2.80 24.10 7.50
N ALA A 304 1.75 23.39 7.92
CA ALA A 304 1.52 23.08 9.33
C ALA A 304 2.64 22.26 9.98
N LEU A 305 3.27 21.32 9.23
CA LEU A 305 4.43 20.57 9.73
C LEU A 305 5.65 21.46 9.92
N LEU A 306 5.94 22.37 8.98
CA LEU A 306 7.03 23.34 9.10
C LEU A 306 6.79 24.28 10.30
N MET A 307 5.58 24.83 10.41
CA MET A 307 5.19 25.68 11.53
C MET A 307 5.34 24.98 12.88
N ASN A 308 4.94 23.70 12.96
CA ASN A 308 5.12 22.91 14.18
C ASN A 308 6.60 22.77 14.56
N ALA A 309 7.51 22.58 13.60
CA ALA A 309 8.95 22.57 13.86
C ALA A 309 9.41 23.91 14.45
N TYR A 310 9.02 25.02 13.85
CA TYR A 310 9.34 26.35 14.34
C TYR A 310 8.78 26.64 15.74
N CYS A 311 7.51 26.25 15.98
CA CYS A 311 6.88 26.42 17.29
C CYS A 311 7.56 25.58 18.39
N LEU A 312 8.03 24.38 18.07
CA LEU A 312 8.75 23.51 19.01
C LEU A 312 10.17 24.01 19.31
N SER A 313 10.84 24.63 18.34
CA SER A 313 12.16 25.25 18.50
C SER A 313 12.09 26.68 19.03
N ASN A 314 10.92 27.17 19.45
CA ASN A 314 10.66 28.51 19.96
C ASN A 314 10.96 29.63 18.95
N ARG A 315 10.90 29.35 17.65
CA ARG A 315 11.08 30.30 16.54
C ARG A 315 9.69 30.74 16.03
N ILE A 316 8.95 31.43 16.90
CA ILE A 316 7.52 31.75 16.66
C ILE A 316 7.35 32.74 15.50
N ASP A 317 8.28 33.72 15.36
CA ASP A 317 8.22 34.70 14.30
C ASP A 317 8.31 34.08 12.91
N GLU A 318 9.14 33.02 12.75
CA GLU A 318 9.24 32.28 11.51
C GLU A 318 7.96 31.48 11.25
N ALA A 319 7.32 30.91 12.28
CA ALA A 319 6.03 30.26 12.13
C ALA A 319 4.94 31.25 11.66
N VAL A 320 4.93 32.47 12.17
CA VAL A 320 4.04 33.55 11.69
C VAL A 320 4.36 33.94 10.25
N CYS A 321 5.65 34.03 9.89
CA CYS A 321 6.05 34.28 8.50
C CYS A 321 5.51 33.20 7.55
N VAL A 322 5.48 31.91 7.95
CA VAL A 322 4.88 30.85 7.13
C VAL A 322 3.40 31.11 6.88
N ILE A 323 2.63 31.57 7.89
CA ILE A 323 1.21 31.95 7.71
C ILE A 323 1.06 33.09 6.71
N ARG A 324 1.89 34.13 6.81
CA ARG A 324 1.87 35.25 5.88
C ARG A 324 2.18 34.80 4.46
N ASN A 325 3.19 33.94 4.29
CA ASN A 325 3.57 33.37 3.01
C ASN A 325 2.46 32.47 2.41
N MET A 326 1.78 31.66 3.23
CA MET A 326 0.62 30.86 2.79
C MET A 326 -0.45 31.77 2.19
N ARG A 327 -0.77 32.87 2.85
CA ARG A 327 -1.78 33.82 2.39
C ARG A 327 -1.38 34.50 1.07
N SER A 328 -0.13 34.95 0.97
CA SER A 328 0.42 35.55 -0.26
C SER A 328 0.35 34.57 -1.42
N ALA A 329 0.49 33.26 -1.17
CA ALA A 329 0.36 32.19 -2.13
C ALA A 329 -1.09 31.75 -2.38
N GLY A 330 -2.09 32.38 -1.76
CA GLY A 330 -3.52 32.01 -1.90
C GLY A 330 -3.91 30.74 -1.14
N VAL A 331 -3.06 30.22 -0.26
CA VAL A 331 -3.33 29.04 0.59
C VAL A 331 -3.93 29.52 1.90
N LYS A 332 -5.19 29.15 2.18
CA LYS A 332 -5.86 29.53 3.44
C LYS A 332 -5.24 28.77 4.61
N PRO A 333 -4.76 29.47 5.67
CA PRO A 333 -4.41 28.84 6.94
C PRO A 333 -5.63 28.11 7.53
N CYS A 334 -5.41 26.94 8.11
CA CYS A 334 -6.47 26.22 8.84
C CYS A 334 -6.36 26.53 10.35
N ASP A 335 -7.42 26.23 11.08
CA ASP A 335 -7.49 26.41 12.54
C ASP A 335 -6.28 25.83 13.26
N LYS A 336 -5.84 24.66 12.82
CA LYS A 336 -4.65 24.00 13.37
C LYS A 336 -3.37 24.85 13.22
N CYS A 337 -3.20 25.56 12.10
CA CYS A 337 -2.05 26.45 11.90
C CYS A 337 -2.07 27.60 12.92
N ILE A 338 -3.25 28.18 13.14
CA ILE A 338 -3.43 29.29 14.10
C ILE A 338 -3.23 28.76 15.53
N ALA A 339 -3.82 27.61 15.86
CA ALA A 339 -3.68 26.97 17.17
C ALA A 339 -2.23 26.62 17.52
N LEU A 340 -1.42 26.18 16.54
CA LEU A 340 0.02 25.92 16.75
C LEU A 340 0.78 27.17 17.19
N VAL A 341 0.54 28.31 16.54
CA VAL A 341 1.20 29.61 16.89
C VAL A 341 0.71 30.11 18.25
N LEU A 342 -0.61 30.06 18.50
CA LEU A 342 -1.16 30.43 19.79
C LEU A 342 -0.62 29.56 20.94
N GLY A 343 -0.53 28.24 20.74
CA GLY A 343 0.06 27.33 21.72
C GLY A 343 1.55 27.58 21.97
N ALA A 344 2.28 28.07 20.96
CA ALA A 344 3.66 28.51 21.13
C ALA A 344 3.76 29.81 21.95
N TYR A 345 2.92 30.80 21.65
CA TYR A 345 2.84 32.03 22.45
C TYR A 345 2.40 31.77 23.91
N GLU A 346 1.46 30.82 24.12
CA GLU A 346 1.05 30.40 25.48
C GLU A 346 2.25 29.87 26.28
N LYS A 347 3.07 29.02 25.68
CA LYS A 347 4.26 28.43 26.33
C LYS A 347 5.27 29.49 26.78
N VAL A 348 5.45 30.56 26.02
CA VAL A 348 6.36 31.64 26.34
C VAL A 348 5.67 32.81 27.07
N SER A 349 4.36 32.67 27.40
CA SER A 349 3.54 33.68 28.10
C SER A 349 3.47 35.03 27.40
N MET A 350 3.53 35.09 26.07
CA MET A 350 3.48 36.32 25.27
C MET A 350 2.05 36.62 24.80
N LEU A 351 1.15 36.87 25.76
CA LEU A 351 -0.27 37.11 25.47
C LEU A 351 -0.51 38.32 24.56
N LYS A 352 0.18 39.46 24.82
CA LYS A 352 0.01 40.68 24.02
C LYS A 352 0.31 40.42 22.54
N THR A 353 1.43 39.77 22.23
CA THR A 353 1.84 39.42 20.84
C THR A 353 0.87 38.41 20.19
N ALA A 354 0.32 37.47 21.00
CA ALA A 354 -0.70 36.54 20.52
C ALA A 354 -1.99 37.28 20.11
N LEU A 355 -2.43 38.27 20.88
CA LEU A 355 -3.61 39.09 20.54
C LEU A 355 -3.36 39.96 19.30
N GLU A 356 -2.18 40.60 19.21
CA GLU A 356 -1.76 41.35 18.02
C GLU A 356 -1.77 40.48 16.76
N PHE A 357 -1.27 39.23 16.87
CA PHE A 357 -1.31 38.26 15.78
C PHE A 357 -2.75 37.91 15.37
N LEU A 358 -3.67 37.71 16.32
CA LEU A 358 -5.07 37.41 16.02
C LEU A 358 -5.75 38.58 15.34
N THR A 359 -5.51 39.82 15.83
CA THR A 359 -6.03 41.04 15.19
C THR A 359 -5.52 41.16 13.75
N GLU A 360 -4.21 40.89 13.49
CA GLU A 360 -3.66 40.86 12.14
C GLU A 360 -4.38 39.85 11.23
N LEU A 361 -4.75 38.68 11.76
CA LEU A 361 -5.47 37.67 11.00
C LEU A 361 -6.89 38.13 10.65
N GLU A 362 -7.61 38.71 11.61
CA GLU A 362 -8.98 39.21 11.42
C GLU A 362 -9.02 40.37 10.41
N GLU A 363 -8.14 41.35 10.54
CA GLU A 363 -7.98 42.46 9.59
C GLU A 363 -7.73 41.97 8.17
N ASN A 364 -7.11 40.82 8.05
CA ASN A 364 -6.82 40.17 6.77
C ASN A 364 -7.89 39.16 6.33
N GLY A 365 -9.07 39.13 6.98
CA GLY A 365 -10.22 38.32 6.60
C GLY A 365 -10.05 36.81 6.89
N VAL A 366 -9.17 36.44 7.83
CA VAL A 366 -9.04 35.07 8.30
C VAL A 366 -9.92 34.92 9.55
N SER A 367 -10.97 34.13 9.44
CA SER A 367 -11.83 33.81 10.59
C SER A 367 -11.11 32.85 11.55
N ILE A 368 -11.23 33.12 12.85
CA ILE A 368 -10.71 32.27 13.91
C ILE A 368 -11.74 31.20 14.20
N GLY A 369 -11.38 29.93 14.00
CA GLY A 369 -12.28 28.82 14.20
C GLY A 369 -12.32 28.33 15.65
N GLN A 370 -12.95 27.17 15.85
CA GLN A 370 -13.24 26.64 17.19
C GLN A 370 -11.98 26.23 17.97
N GLU A 371 -10.99 25.61 17.32
CA GLU A 371 -9.78 25.09 17.98
C GLU A 371 -8.92 26.23 18.57
N PRO A 372 -8.57 27.30 17.82
CA PRO A 372 -7.85 28.44 18.35
C PRO A 372 -8.63 29.18 19.46
N SER A 373 -9.96 29.33 19.32
CA SER A 373 -10.80 30.00 20.31
C SER A 373 -10.84 29.26 21.64
N GLN A 374 -10.93 27.92 21.60
CA GLN A 374 -10.89 27.09 22.82
C GLN A 374 -9.54 27.17 23.52
N LEU A 375 -8.44 27.20 22.76
CA LEU A 375 -7.10 27.32 23.31
C LEU A 375 -6.92 28.71 24.00
N LEU A 376 -7.37 29.75 23.35
CA LEU A 376 -7.33 31.09 23.91
C LEU A 376 -8.17 31.20 25.19
N ALA A 377 -9.40 30.68 25.19
CA ALA A 377 -10.26 30.63 26.36
C ALA A 377 -9.63 29.84 27.53
N ALA A 378 -8.96 28.71 27.22
CA ALA A 378 -8.22 27.97 28.23
C ALA A 378 -7.04 28.75 28.79
N TRP A 379 -6.32 29.50 27.96
CA TRP A 379 -5.22 30.36 28.39
C TRP A 379 -5.70 31.51 29.28
N PHE A 380 -6.79 32.20 28.92
CA PHE A 380 -7.40 33.24 29.77
C PHE A 380 -7.85 32.71 31.14
N ARG A 381 -8.43 31.51 31.20
CA ARG A 381 -8.79 30.85 32.48
C ARG A 381 -7.55 30.60 33.35
N LYS A 382 -6.43 30.18 32.78
CA LYS A 382 -5.16 30.00 33.52
C LYS A 382 -4.63 31.30 34.07
N LEU A 383 -4.86 32.43 33.38
CA LEU A 383 -4.45 33.77 33.82
C LEU A 383 -5.42 34.39 34.81
N GLY A 384 -6.57 33.78 35.11
CA GLY A 384 -7.57 34.29 36.05
C GLY A 384 -8.49 35.37 35.49
N VAL A 385 -8.46 35.63 34.19
CA VAL A 385 -9.26 36.69 33.50
C VAL A 385 -10.57 36.10 32.97
N VAL A 386 -11.38 35.45 33.82
CA VAL A 386 -12.36 34.48 33.36
C VAL A 386 -13.73 35.05 32.99
N HIS A 387 -14.23 36.07 33.63
CA HIS A 387 -15.65 36.43 33.50
C HIS A 387 -15.99 37.33 32.30
N GLU A 388 -15.21 38.34 32.03
CA GLU A 388 -15.50 39.32 30.97
C GLU A 388 -15.23 38.71 29.56
N VAL A 389 -14.18 37.89 29.44
CA VAL A 389 -13.77 37.30 28.16
C VAL A 389 -14.68 36.13 27.75
N GLU A 390 -15.18 35.33 28.68
CA GLU A 390 -16.18 34.31 28.38
C GLU A 390 -17.48 34.92 27.83
N GLN A 391 -17.82 36.09 28.25
CA GLN A 391 -19.00 36.81 27.77
C GLN A 391 -18.78 37.30 26.33
N VAL A 392 -17.63 37.93 26.06
CA VAL A 392 -17.26 38.38 24.72
C VAL A 392 -17.15 37.17 23.73
N LEU A 393 -16.56 36.04 24.14
CA LEU A 393 -16.47 34.86 23.31
C LEU A 393 -17.83 34.19 23.06
N ARG A 394 -18.77 34.26 24.01
CA ARG A 394 -20.15 33.81 23.80
C ARG A 394 -20.91 34.71 22.83
N ASP A 395 -20.71 35.98 22.92
CA ASP A 395 -21.34 36.96 22.03
C ASP A 395 -20.86 36.81 20.60
N LEU A 396 -19.55 36.63 20.37
CA LEU A 396 -18.95 36.33 19.05
C LEU A 396 -19.44 34.98 18.47
N SER A 397 -19.61 33.97 19.31
CA SER A 397 -20.15 32.68 18.87
C SER A 397 -21.66 32.70 18.58
N SER A 398 -22.40 33.64 19.14
CA SER A 398 -23.82 33.82 18.88
C SER A 398 -24.10 34.66 17.62
N GLU A 399 -23.21 35.58 17.25
CA GLU A 399 -23.29 36.34 16.00
C GLU A 399 -23.04 35.47 14.77
N ASP A 400 -22.13 34.48 14.84
CA ASP A 400 -21.91 33.50 13.78
C ASP A 400 -23.11 32.57 13.54
N MET A 401 -23.95 32.37 14.55
CA MET A 401 -25.19 31.57 14.40
C MET A 401 -26.36 32.41 13.87
N ALA A 402 -26.33 33.74 14.06
CA ALA A 402 -27.35 34.66 13.61
C ALA A 402 -27.20 35.06 12.12
N SER A 403 -26.02 34.88 11.53
CA SER A 403 -25.73 35.27 10.14
C SER A 403 -26.00 34.15 9.10
N LYS A 404 -26.60 33.02 9.48
CA LYS A 404 -27.10 32.04 8.50
C LYS A 404 -28.50 32.44 8.04
N PRO A 405 -28.73 32.84 6.78
CA PRO A 405 -30.06 33.10 6.27
C PRO A 405 -30.90 31.83 6.33
N SER A 406 -31.99 31.87 7.09
CA SER A 406 -33.05 30.89 7.10
C SER A 406 -33.66 30.83 5.69
N PHE A 407 -33.30 29.84 4.91
CA PHE A 407 -34.11 29.47 3.74
C PHE A 407 -35.37 28.74 4.24
N ALA A 408 -36.38 29.53 4.63
CA ALA A 408 -37.74 29.06 4.75
C ALA A 408 -38.25 28.84 3.33
N VAL A 409 -38.35 27.58 2.91
CA VAL A 409 -39.13 27.19 1.74
C VAL A 409 -40.59 27.36 2.09
N SER A 410 -41.20 28.42 1.58
CA SER A 410 -42.66 28.54 1.50
C SER A 410 -43.17 27.57 0.43
N LEU A 411 -43.77 26.50 0.87
CA LEU A 411 -44.71 25.69 0.07
C LEU A 411 -46.09 26.29 0.34
N GLU A 412 -46.61 27.06 -0.61
CA GLU A 412 -48.07 27.27 -0.80
C GLU A 412 -48.39 27.56 -2.25
N GLN A 413 -49.30 26.70 -2.74
CA GLN A 413 -50.15 26.68 -3.91
C GLN A 413 -49.60 26.02 -5.17
#